data_a81165dff0419420ef970c715f58720a
#
_entry.id   a81165dff0419420ef970c715f58720a
#
_cell.length_a   1.000
_cell.length_b   1.000
_cell.length_c   1.000
_cell.angle_alpha   90.00
_cell.angle_beta   90.00
_cell.angle_gamma   90.00
#
_symmetry.space_group_name_H-M   'P 1'
#
loop_
_entity.id
_entity.type
_entity.pdbx_description
1 polymer ?
#
loop_
_entity_poly.entity_id
_entity_poly.type
_entity_poly.pdbx_seq_one_letter_code
_entity_poly.pdbx_strand_id
1 'polypeptide(L)'
;MNNLTDIKSMTLDELTEFVTENGFPKFRAKQIYDWLYKNVTDFDNMRNIPADLKAFLKSSSYISVANIEKKLVSRYDKTVKYLFSFNDGECVESVVMSYKHGYSICISTQVGCKMGCTFCATGKSGFSRSLAPSEMLGQIETAQRDLNIRISNIVLMGMGEPLDNFDNVVKFLRLVSSDNGLNIGMRHITLSTCGIVPKIYELAKLHLGITLSVLLHAPNDEIRQRTMPIARKYSIEELLKACSDYFKTTGRRVTFEYSMISGVNDSDENARELAKRLEGTQSHVNLIPVNTVEGTGYLKSNIKRQQTFINILAAKNIGATVRRTLGSDINASCGQLKRKHIEEGGK
;
A
#
# COMPACT_ATOMS: atom_id res chain seq x y z
N MET A 1 -18.12 -8.27 23.44
CA MET A 1 -18.50 -7.77 22.09
C MET A 1 -18.72 -9.00 21.25
N ASN A 2 -19.90 -9.15 20.65
CA ASN A 2 -20.19 -10.29 19.77
C ASN A 2 -19.15 -10.30 18.65
N ASN A 3 -18.53 -11.46 18.44
CA ASN A 3 -17.50 -11.67 17.44
C ASN A 3 -18.16 -11.74 16.05
N LEU A 4 -18.64 -10.58 15.54
CA LEU A 4 -19.28 -10.50 14.22
C LEU A 4 -18.25 -10.76 13.13
N THR A 5 -18.63 -11.54 12.14
CA THR A 5 -17.76 -11.88 11.01
C THR A 5 -17.75 -10.79 9.95
N ASP A 6 -16.56 -10.37 9.54
CA ASP A 6 -16.38 -9.44 8.41
C ASP A 6 -16.57 -10.19 7.08
N ILE A 7 -17.79 -10.20 6.55
CA ILE A 7 -18.09 -10.94 5.33
C ILE A 7 -17.49 -10.34 4.07
N LYS A 8 -17.12 -9.06 4.10
CA LYS A 8 -16.47 -8.42 2.95
C LYS A 8 -15.00 -8.79 2.81
N SER A 9 -14.39 -9.31 3.87
CA SER A 9 -13.05 -9.91 3.83
C SER A 9 -13.04 -11.36 3.35
N MET A 10 -14.19 -11.96 3.08
CA MET A 10 -14.29 -13.35 2.60
C MET A 10 -14.12 -13.44 1.08
N THR A 11 -13.44 -14.49 0.64
CA THR A 11 -13.52 -14.96 -0.75
C THR A 11 -14.91 -15.53 -1.02
N LEU A 12 -15.25 -15.72 -2.30
CA LEU A 12 -16.54 -16.34 -2.63
C LEU A 12 -16.67 -17.77 -2.06
N ASP A 13 -15.55 -18.52 -2.00
CA ASP A 13 -15.53 -19.87 -1.44
C ASP A 13 -15.77 -19.84 0.06
N GLU A 14 -15.05 -18.99 0.81
CA GLU A 14 -15.24 -18.79 2.26
C GLU A 14 -16.68 -18.32 2.59
N LEU A 15 -17.23 -17.40 1.79
CA LEU A 15 -18.62 -16.95 1.95
C LEU A 15 -19.60 -18.08 1.64
N THR A 16 -19.26 -18.97 0.70
CA THR A 16 -20.06 -20.15 0.38
C THR A 16 -20.09 -21.12 1.58
N GLU A 17 -18.94 -21.42 2.17
CA GLU A 17 -18.85 -22.24 3.37
C GLU A 17 -19.65 -21.60 4.52
N PHE A 18 -19.43 -20.33 4.81
CA PHE A 18 -20.15 -19.59 5.84
C PHE A 18 -21.67 -19.66 5.68
N VAL A 19 -22.17 -19.50 4.46
CA VAL A 19 -23.62 -19.54 4.18
C VAL A 19 -24.18 -20.97 4.31
N THR A 20 -23.45 -21.98 3.78
CA THR A 20 -23.93 -23.37 3.81
C THR A 20 -23.86 -24.02 5.18
N GLU A 21 -22.84 -23.74 5.99
CA GLU A 21 -22.71 -24.22 7.37
C GLU A 21 -23.84 -23.69 8.27
N ASN A 22 -24.42 -22.55 7.91
CA ASN A 22 -25.54 -21.96 8.61
C ASN A 22 -26.91 -22.30 7.98
N GLY A 23 -26.97 -23.34 7.15
CA GLY A 23 -28.22 -23.94 6.65
C GLY A 23 -28.85 -23.23 5.46
N PHE A 24 -28.15 -22.30 4.81
CA PHE A 24 -28.67 -21.60 3.64
C PHE A 24 -28.14 -22.20 2.32
N PRO A 25 -28.90 -22.12 1.22
CA PRO A 25 -28.49 -22.67 -0.07
C PRO A 25 -27.23 -22.01 -0.63
N LYS A 26 -26.31 -22.81 -1.17
CA LYS A 26 -25.01 -22.40 -1.73
C LYS A 26 -25.09 -21.18 -2.67
N PHE A 27 -26.09 -21.08 -3.52
CA PHE A 27 -26.22 -19.99 -4.50
C PHE A 27 -26.44 -18.61 -3.84
N ARG A 28 -26.87 -18.57 -2.57
CA ARG A 28 -27.04 -17.33 -1.81
C ARG A 28 -25.72 -16.61 -1.57
N ALA A 29 -24.64 -17.34 -1.42
CA ALA A 29 -23.30 -16.76 -1.26
C ALA A 29 -22.94 -15.88 -2.48
N LYS A 30 -23.19 -16.35 -3.70
CA LYS A 30 -22.93 -15.56 -4.91
C LYS A 30 -23.80 -14.30 -4.97
N GLN A 31 -25.06 -14.39 -4.53
CA GLN A 31 -25.95 -13.22 -4.49
C GLN A 31 -25.45 -12.18 -3.47
N ILE A 32 -25.05 -12.61 -2.26
CA ILE A 32 -24.46 -11.72 -1.25
C ILE A 32 -23.19 -11.09 -1.77
N TYR A 33 -22.29 -11.91 -2.35
CA TYR A 33 -21.02 -11.44 -2.90
C TYR A 33 -21.21 -10.36 -3.97
N ASP A 34 -22.16 -10.55 -4.88
CA ASP A 34 -22.48 -9.56 -5.91
C ASP A 34 -23.01 -8.23 -5.34
N TRP A 35 -23.73 -8.27 -4.22
CA TRP A 35 -24.15 -7.06 -3.51
C TRP A 35 -23.01 -6.34 -2.83
N LEU A 36 -22.09 -7.08 -2.19
CA LEU A 36 -20.92 -6.50 -1.54
C LEU A 36 -20.07 -5.66 -2.52
N TYR A 37 -19.93 -6.15 -3.77
CA TYR A 37 -19.20 -5.41 -4.82
C TYR A 37 -20.05 -4.39 -5.60
N LYS A 38 -21.34 -4.28 -5.30
CA LYS A 38 -22.20 -3.16 -5.71
C LYS A 38 -22.25 -2.04 -4.67
N ASN A 39 -21.30 -2.01 -3.76
CA ASN A 39 -21.17 -1.01 -2.69
C ASN A 39 -22.39 -0.92 -1.74
N VAL A 40 -23.03 -2.03 -1.47
CA VAL A 40 -24.05 -2.11 -0.43
C VAL A 40 -23.38 -2.05 0.95
N THR A 41 -23.88 -1.18 1.79
CA THR A 41 -23.39 -0.96 3.17
C THR A 41 -24.35 -1.49 4.25
N ASP A 42 -25.53 -1.94 3.84
CA ASP A 42 -26.56 -2.49 4.72
C ASP A 42 -27.21 -3.72 4.06
N PHE A 43 -27.41 -4.77 4.84
CA PHE A 43 -28.06 -6.02 4.38
C PHE A 43 -29.49 -5.81 3.90
N ASP A 44 -30.21 -4.81 4.41
CA ASP A 44 -31.59 -4.52 3.98
C ASP A 44 -31.66 -4.11 2.51
N ASN A 45 -30.60 -3.51 1.99
CA ASN A 45 -30.51 -3.09 0.59
C ASN A 45 -30.27 -4.25 -0.40
N MET A 46 -30.01 -5.46 0.09
CA MET A 46 -29.82 -6.67 -0.76
C MET A 46 -31.18 -7.24 -1.18
N ARG A 47 -31.78 -6.70 -2.26
CA ARG A 47 -33.19 -6.88 -2.63
C ARG A 47 -33.61 -8.35 -2.88
N ASN A 48 -32.72 -9.20 -3.41
CA ASN A 48 -33.00 -10.61 -3.73
C ASN A 48 -32.52 -11.59 -2.64
N ILE A 49 -32.19 -11.10 -1.45
CA ILE A 49 -31.85 -11.93 -0.27
C ILE A 49 -33.09 -12.04 0.62
N PRO A 50 -33.50 -13.30 1.00
CA PRO A 50 -34.65 -13.52 1.88
C PRO A 50 -34.47 -12.89 3.27
N ALA A 51 -35.62 -12.64 3.93
CA ALA A 51 -35.67 -11.95 5.23
C ALA A 51 -34.95 -12.73 6.34
N ASP A 52 -35.09 -14.05 6.37
CA ASP A 52 -34.42 -14.95 7.33
C ASP A 52 -32.87 -14.89 7.18
N LEU A 53 -32.37 -14.94 5.94
CA LEU A 53 -30.93 -14.81 5.69
C LEU A 53 -30.42 -13.40 6.05
N LYS A 54 -31.19 -12.34 5.76
CA LYS A 54 -30.82 -10.98 6.19
C LYS A 54 -30.73 -10.87 7.72
N ALA A 55 -31.71 -11.44 8.43
CA ALA A 55 -31.73 -11.46 9.88
C ALA A 55 -30.51 -12.21 10.45
N PHE A 56 -30.17 -13.36 9.86
CA PHE A 56 -28.97 -14.12 10.22
C PHE A 56 -27.70 -13.28 9.97
N LEU A 57 -27.54 -12.69 8.78
CA LEU A 57 -26.36 -11.86 8.44
C LEU A 57 -26.19 -10.69 9.43
N LYS A 58 -27.27 -9.99 9.78
CA LYS A 58 -27.24 -8.90 10.77
C LYS A 58 -26.80 -9.33 12.15
N SER A 59 -27.15 -10.55 12.57
CA SER A 59 -26.83 -11.08 13.90
C SER A 59 -25.42 -11.69 13.99
N SER A 60 -24.86 -12.16 12.86
CA SER A 60 -23.62 -12.94 12.83
C SER A 60 -22.45 -12.23 12.11
N SER A 61 -22.74 -11.17 11.36
CA SER A 61 -21.74 -10.53 10.51
C SER A 61 -21.92 -9.02 10.37
N TYR A 62 -20.94 -8.38 9.75
CA TYR A 62 -21.00 -6.96 9.38
C TYR A 62 -20.37 -6.72 8.02
N ILE A 63 -20.70 -5.58 7.42
CA ILE A 63 -20.06 -5.05 6.20
C ILE A 63 -19.15 -3.91 6.61
N SER A 64 -17.85 -4.08 6.42
CA SER A 64 -16.87 -3.01 6.66
C SER A 64 -17.02 -1.91 5.61
N VAL A 65 -17.00 -0.65 6.07
CA VAL A 65 -17.12 0.54 5.22
C VAL A 65 -15.99 1.52 5.58
N ALA A 66 -15.34 2.07 4.55
CA ALA A 66 -14.42 3.19 4.73
C ALA A 66 -15.21 4.51 4.54
N ASN A 67 -15.33 5.30 5.60
CA ASN A 67 -16.01 6.59 5.56
C ASN A 67 -15.03 7.72 5.26
N ILE A 68 -15.46 8.74 4.50
CA ILE A 68 -14.63 9.91 4.18
C ILE A 68 -14.73 10.92 5.33
N GLU A 69 -13.66 11.04 6.11
CA GLU A 69 -13.53 12.06 7.15
C GLU A 69 -13.03 13.38 6.57
N LYS A 70 -12.08 13.30 5.63
CA LYS A 70 -11.51 14.49 4.99
C LYS A 70 -11.11 14.17 3.55
N LYS A 71 -11.36 15.16 2.67
CA LYS A 71 -10.98 15.11 1.25
C LYS A 71 -10.26 16.40 0.88
N LEU A 72 -9.07 16.27 0.31
CA LEU A 72 -8.29 17.39 -0.22
C LEU A 72 -8.05 17.16 -1.71
N VAL A 73 -8.28 18.18 -2.53
CA VAL A 73 -8.09 18.12 -3.99
C VAL A 73 -7.00 19.09 -4.38
N SER A 74 -5.98 18.63 -5.07
CA SER A 74 -4.92 19.47 -5.61
C SER A 74 -5.44 20.40 -6.69
N ARG A 75 -4.99 21.66 -6.63
CA ARG A 75 -5.28 22.67 -7.65
C ARG A 75 -4.40 22.51 -8.91
N TYR A 76 -3.29 21.76 -8.80
CA TYR A 76 -2.27 21.67 -9.86
C TYR A 76 -2.42 20.46 -10.77
N ASP A 77 -2.81 19.30 -10.22
CA ASP A 77 -2.71 18.02 -10.94
C ASP A 77 -3.87 17.04 -10.71
N LYS A 78 -4.97 17.52 -10.11
CA LYS A 78 -6.17 16.72 -9.78
C LYS A 78 -5.91 15.53 -8.83
N THR A 79 -4.79 15.50 -8.15
CA THR A 79 -4.55 14.51 -7.08
C THR A 79 -5.54 14.73 -5.95
N VAL A 80 -6.12 13.65 -5.44
CA VAL A 80 -7.07 13.70 -4.33
C VAL A 80 -6.51 12.89 -3.17
N LYS A 81 -6.43 13.51 -2.00
CA LYS A 81 -6.02 12.87 -0.75
C LYS A 81 -7.23 12.72 0.16
N TYR A 82 -7.43 11.50 0.63
CA TYR A 82 -8.49 11.12 1.56
C TYR A 82 -7.92 10.80 2.94
N LEU A 83 -8.69 11.11 3.96
CA LEU A 83 -8.63 10.50 5.27
C LEU A 83 -9.89 9.64 5.41
N PHE A 84 -9.70 8.34 5.54
CA PHE A 84 -10.77 7.37 5.74
C PHE A 84 -10.82 6.95 7.20
N SER A 85 -12.02 6.84 7.77
CA SER A 85 -12.28 6.20 9.06
C SER A 85 -12.95 4.84 8.91
N PHE A 86 -12.78 3.98 9.91
CA PHE A 86 -13.40 2.67 10.01
C PHE A 86 -14.30 2.58 11.24
N ASN A 87 -15.00 1.45 11.40
CA ASN A 87 -16.00 1.26 12.44
C ASN A 87 -15.48 1.43 13.89
N ASP A 88 -14.19 1.26 14.11
CA ASP A 88 -13.53 1.46 15.41
C ASP A 88 -13.01 2.90 15.62
N GLY A 89 -13.28 3.81 14.69
CA GLY A 89 -12.84 5.21 14.74
C GLY A 89 -11.38 5.43 14.29
N GLU A 90 -10.64 4.37 13.96
CA GLU A 90 -9.29 4.49 13.43
C GLU A 90 -9.28 5.04 12.01
N CYS A 91 -8.24 5.82 11.68
CA CYS A 91 -8.15 6.53 10.42
C CYS A 91 -6.88 6.19 9.64
N VAL A 92 -7.01 6.16 8.32
CA VAL A 92 -5.88 6.00 7.39
C VAL A 92 -5.97 6.95 6.20
N GLU A 93 -4.82 7.23 5.61
CA GLU A 93 -4.72 8.06 4.42
C GLU A 93 -4.65 7.24 3.14
N SER A 94 -5.25 7.78 2.07
CA SER A 94 -5.14 7.28 0.71
C SER A 94 -5.02 8.43 -0.28
N VAL A 95 -4.34 8.18 -1.41
CA VAL A 95 -4.14 9.22 -2.43
C VAL A 95 -4.54 8.67 -3.80
N VAL A 96 -5.47 9.34 -4.46
CA VAL A 96 -5.82 9.06 -5.86
C VAL A 96 -5.03 10.00 -6.77
N MET A 97 -4.34 9.44 -7.73
CA MET A 97 -3.49 10.15 -8.70
C MET A 97 -4.02 9.94 -10.11
N SER A 98 -4.12 11.02 -10.88
CA SER A 98 -4.53 10.99 -12.29
C SER A 98 -3.32 10.91 -13.20
N TYR A 99 -3.29 9.93 -14.10
CA TYR A 99 -2.27 9.77 -15.14
C TYR A 99 -2.93 9.69 -16.53
N LYS A 100 -2.13 9.86 -17.58
CA LYS A 100 -2.64 9.73 -18.96
C LYS A 100 -3.26 8.35 -19.27
N HIS A 101 -2.82 7.32 -18.55
CA HIS A 101 -3.26 5.92 -18.72
C HIS A 101 -4.32 5.46 -17.69
N GLY A 102 -4.90 6.38 -16.96
CA GLY A 102 -5.94 6.09 -15.96
C GLY A 102 -5.61 6.57 -14.55
N TYR A 103 -6.39 6.10 -13.58
CA TYR A 103 -6.26 6.49 -12.19
C TYR A 103 -5.51 5.42 -11.39
N SER A 104 -4.57 5.87 -10.57
CA SER A 104 -3.88 5.03 -9.58
C SER A 104 -4.28 5.44 -8.17
N ILE A 105 -4.42 4.49 -7.27
CA ILE A 105 -4.63 4.76 -5.85
C ILE A 105 -3.46 4.22 -5.02
N CYS A 106 -2.99 5.05 -4.10
CA CYS A 106 -2.08 4.67 -3.02
C CYS A 106 -2.93 4.37 -1.79
N ILE A 107 -2.91 3.13 -1.31
CA ILE A 107 -3.68 2.69 -0.15
C ILE A 107 -2.78 2.35 1.03
N SER A 108 -3.36 2.45 2.24
CA SER A 108 -2.76 2.05 3.50
C SER A 108 -3.07 0.59 3.81
N THR A 109 -2.17 -0.07 4.54
CA THR A 109 -2.29 -1.47 4.96
C THR A 109 -2.32 -1.65 6.48
N GLN A 110 -2.00 -0.60 7.22
CA GLN A 110 -2.02 -0.57 8.69
C GLN A 110 -2.43 0.83 9.16
N VAL A 111 -2.95 0.90 10.37
CA VAL A 111 -3.11 2.17 11.11
C VAL A 111 -1.80 2.44 11.84
N GLY A 112 -1.01 3.38 11.30
CA GLY A 112 0.37 3.61 11.74
C GLY A 112 1.36 2.59 11.18
N CYS A 113 2.57 2.51 11.73
CA CYS A 113 3.63 1.61 11.26
C CYS A 113 4.66 1.34 12.35
N LYS A 114 5.05 0.06 12.53
CA LYS A 114 6.06 -0.36 13.51
C LYS A 114 7.50 -0.11 13.07
N MET A 115 7.72 0.14 11.76
CA MET A 115 9.08 0.10 11.17
C MET A 115 9.96 1.26 11.60
N GLY A 116 9.40 2.39 12.05
CA GLY A 116 10.13 3.50 12.64
C GLY A 116 11.12 4.21 11.72
N CYS A 117 10.91 4.19 10.39
CA CYS A 117 11.77 4.90 9.44
C CYS A 117 11.80 6.40 9.77
N THR A 118 13.01 6.97 9.94
CA THR A 118 13.20 8.32 10.50
C THR A 118 12.71 9.45 9.58
N PHE A 119 12.62 9.19 8.28
CA PHE A 119 12.11 10.14 7.27
C PHE A 119 10.60 10.03 7.04
N CYS A 120 9.91 9.06 7.67
CA CYS A 120 8.50 8.77 7.41
C CYS A 120 7.60 9.33 8.52
N ALA A 121 6.63 10.16 8.14
CA ALA A 121 5.67 10.72 9.10
C ALA A 121 4.83 9.64 9.79
N THR A 122 4.43 8.58 9.07
CA THR A 122 3.70 7.45 9.64
C THR A 122 4.52 6.69 10.68
N GLY A 123 5.83 6.52 10.47
CA GLY A 123 6.72 5.85 11.42
C GLY A 123 6.83 6.56 12.77
N LYS A 124 6.58 7.87 12.81
CA LYS A 124 6.56 8.69 14.04
C LYS A 124 5.23 8.63 14.78
N SER A 125 4.12 8.30 14.11
CA SER A 125 2.78 8.27 14.73
C SER A 125 2.49 6.97 15.48
N GLY A 126 3.43 6.03 15.53
CA GLY A 126 3.27 4.72 16.16
C GLY A 126 2.44 3.75 15.32
N PHE A 127 2.06 2.64 15.93
CA PHE A 127 1.27 1.57 15.32
C PHE A 127 0.06 1.28 16.21
N SER A 128 -1.11 1.18 15.61
CA SER A 128 -2.34 0.74 16.29
C SER A 128 -2.67 -0.70 15.92
N ARG A 129 -3.01 -0.95 14.65
CA ARG A 129 -3.38 -2.27 14.16
C ARG A 129 -3.15 -2.46 12.66
N SER A 130 -3.16 -3.70 12.22
CA SER A 130 -3.24 -4.06 10.81
C SER A 130 -4.66 -3.84 10.26
N LEU A 131 -4.77 -3.51 8.98
CA LEU A 131 -6.05 -3.42 8.29
C LEU A 131 -6.52 -4.79 7.82
N ALA A 132 -7.82 -5.02 7.91
CA ALA A 132 -8.49 -6.17 7.29
C ALA A 132 -8.54 -6.03 5.76
N PRO A 133 -8.71 -7.13 5.01
CA PRO A 133 -8.85 -7.07 3.56
C PRO A 133 -9.99 -6.16 3.08
N SER A 134 -11.12 -6.17 3.75
CA SER A 134 -12.28 -5.31 3.49
C SER A 134 -11.96 -3.83 3.65
N GLU A 135 -11.16 -3.46 4.64
CA GLU A 135 -10.76 -2.07 4.90
C GLU A 135 -9.81 -1.55 3.81
N MET A 136 -8.94 -2.43 3.27
CA MET A 136 -8.12 -2.10 2.11
C MET A 136 -8.96 -1.95 0.83
N LEU A 137 -9.96 -2.83 0.60
CA LEU A 137 -10.92 -2.71 -0.49
C LEU A 137 -11.77 -1.44 -0.36
N GLY A 138 -12.24 -1.13 0.84
CA GLY A 138 -13.07 0.03 1.14
C GLY A 138 -12.44 1.36 0.74
N GLN A 139 -11.11 1.51 0.88
CA GLN A 139 -10.38 2.71 0.43
C GLN A 139 -10.54 2.91 -1.09
N ILE A 140 -10.47 1.82 -1.87
CA ILE A 140 -10.58 1.86 -3.34
C ILE A 140 -12.03 2.14 -3.74
N GLU A 141 -12.98 1.39 -3.22
CA GLU A 141 -14.39 1.48 -3.59
C GLU A 141 -15.00 2.83 -3.24
N THR A 142 -14.68 3.34 -2.05
CA THR A 142 -15.17 4.66 -1.62
C THR A 142 -14.57 5.78 -2.47
N ALA A 143 -13.28 5.72 -2.81
CA ALA A 143 -12.67 6.68 -3.71
C ALA A 143 -13.26 6.61 -5.14
N GLN A 144 -13.50 5.41 -5.67
CA GLN A 144 -14.14 5.23 -6.99
C GLN A 144 -15.56 5.82 -7.03
N ARG A 145 -16.34 5.56 -5.98
CA ARG A 145 -17.72 6.08 -5.86
C ARG A 145 -17.74 7.60 -5.74
N ASP A 146 -16.91 8.18 -4.87
CA ASP A 146 -16.86 9.63 -4.63
C ASP A 146 -16.41 10.43 -5.86
N LEU A 147 -15.46 9.89 -6.63
CA LEU A 147 -14.93 10.56 -7.83
C LEU A 147 -15.65 10.15 -9.12
N ASN A 148 -16.53 9.15 -9.07
CA ASN A 148 -17.17 8.52 -10.24
C ASN A 148 -16.14 8.09 -11.30
N ILE A 149 -15.09 7.38 -10.86
CA ILE A 149 -13.99 6.90 -11.71
C ILE A 149 -13.78 5.39 -11.53
N ARG A 150 -13.03 4.79 -12.45
CA ARG A 150 -12.45 3.46 -12.26
C ARG A 150 -10.97 3.58 -11.93
N ILE A 151 -10.55 3.00 -10.82
CA ILE A 151 -9.14 2.81 -10.47
C ILE A 151 -8.58 1.67 -11.32
N SER A 152 -7.46 1.93 -11.99
CA SER A 152 -6.78 0.94 -12.85
C SER A 152 -5.48 0.41 -12.25
N ASN A 153 -4.86 1.13 -11.31
CA ASN A 153 -3.61 0.71 -10.67
C ASN A 153 -3.66 0.96 -9.16
N ILE A 154 -3.03 0.07 -8.40
CA ILE A 154 -2.96 0.15 -6.94
C ILE A 154 -1.50 0.12 -6.52
N VAL A 155 -1.13 1.01 -5.60
CA VAL A 155 0.18 0.96 -4.92
C VAL A 155 -0.03 0.87 -3.41
N LEU A 156 0.52 -0.18 -2.77
CA LEU A 156 0.52 -0.34 -1.33
C LEU A 156 1.73 0.40 -0.76
N MET A 157 1.64 1.74 -0.79
CA MET A 157 2.69 2.68 -0.36
C MET A 157 2.14 3.74 0.62
N GLY A 158 0.95 3.51 1.16
CA GLY A 158 0.33 4.35 2.19
C GLY A 158 0.91 4.08 3.58
N MET A 159 0.06 4.14 4.59
CA MET A 159 0.44 3.85 5.97
C MET A 159 0.63 2.35 6.18
N GLY A 160 1.70 1.97 6.91
CA GLY A 160 1.98 0.59 7.28
C GLY A 160 3.06 -0.08 6.44
N GLU A 161 3.41 -1.29 6.88
CA GLU A 161 4.29 -2.22 6.15
C GLU A 161 3.45 -3.40 5.65
N PRO A 162 3.25 -3.55 4.34
CA PRO A 162 2.40 -4.62 3.81
C PRO A 162 2.84 -6.03 4.22
N LEU A 163 4.15 -6.28 4.31
CA LEU A 163 4.65 -7.61 4.68
C LEU A 163 4.58 -7.89 6.20
N ASP A 164 4.34 -6.87 7.05
CA ASP A 164 3.99 -7.06 8.48
C ASP A 164 2.48 -7.40 8.64
N ASN A 165 1.67 -7.10 7.62
CA ASN A 165 0.26 -7.50 7.51
C ASN A 165 0.04 -8.56 6.42
N PHE A 166 0.93 -9.54 6.34
CA PHE A 166 1.09 -10.43 5.19
C PHE A 166 -0.19 -11.15 4.77
N ASP A 167 -0.83 -11.84 5.70
CA ASP A 167 -1.98 -12.70 5.38
C ASP A 167 -3.18 -11.89 4.88
N ASN A 168 -3.48 -10.75 5.53
CA ASN A 168 -4.54 -9.85 5.08
C ASN A 168 -4.21 -9.21 3.74
N VAL A 169 -2.97 -8.83 3.50
CA VAL A 169 -2.53 -8.25 2.22
C VAL A 169 -2.63 -9.28 1.10
N VAL A 170 -2.20 -10.53 1.32
CA VAL A 170 -2.35 -11.61 0.34
C VAL A 170 -3.82 -11.88 0.03
N LYS A 171 -4.67 -11.89 1.06
CA LYS A 171 -6.12 -12.06 0.88
C LYS A 171 -6.73 -10.89 0.12
N PHE A 172 -6.37 -9.66 0.47
CA PHE A 172 -6.77 -8.46 -0.29
C PHE A 172 -6.37 -8.55 -1.77
N LEU A 173 -5.14 -8.96 -2.07
CA LEU A 173 -4.67 -9.12 -3.46
C LEU A 173 -5.54 -10.11 -4.25
N ARG A 174 -5.94 -11.22 -3.63
CA ARG A 174 -6.86 -12.19 -4.25
C ARG A 174 -8.25 -11.61 -4.48
N LEU A 175 -8.81 -10.93 -3.48
CA LEU A 175 -10.14 -10.31 -3.56
C LEU A 175 -10.21 -9.22 -4.62
N VAL A 176 -9.23 -8.30 -4.64
CA VAL A 176 -9.23 -7.15 -5.56
C VAL A 176 -9.02 -7.57 -7.02
N SER A 177 -8.33 -8.69 -7.25
CA SER A 177 -8.07 -9.22 -8.60
C SER A 177 -9.09 -10.27 -9.06
N SER A 178 -9.99 -10.70 -8.19
CA SER A 178 -11.04 -11.65 -8.53
C SER A 178 -11.96 -11.12 -9.64
N ASP A 179 -12.33 -11.96 -10.61
CA ASP A 179 -13.27 -11.61 -11.68
C ASP A 179 -14.65 -11.23 -11.13
N ASN A 180 -15.02 -11.78 -9.98
CA ASN A 180 -16.26 -11.44 -9.26
C ASN A 180 -16.11 -10.23 -8.33
N GLY A 181 -14.89 -9.68 -8.20
CA GLY A 181 -14.55 -8.52 -7.37
C GLY A 181 -14.36 -7.24 -8.18
N LEU A 182 -13.34 -6.44 -7.81
CA LEU A 182 -13.00 -5.21 -8.54
C LEU A 182 -12.32 -5.49 -9.89
N ASN A 183 -11.88 -6.71 -10.12
CA ASN A 183 -11.20 -7.18 -11.34
C ASN A 183 -10.03 -6.27 -11.75
N ILE A 184 -9.16 -5.94 -10.77
CA ILE A 184 -7.91 -5.22 -11.03
C ILE A 184 -6.78 -6.24 -11.10
N GLY A 185 -6.26 -6.47 -12.30
CA GLY A 185 -5.25 -7.50 -12.54
C GLY A 185 -3.98 -7.28 -11.71
N MET A 186 -3.36 -8.37 -11.24
CA MET A 186 -2.16 -8.36 -10.39
C MET A 186 -1.00 -7.52 -10.96
N ARG A 187 -0.87 -7.42 -12.29
CA ARG A 187 0.18 -6.61 -12.96
C ARG A 187 0.01 -5.11 -12.75
N HIS A 188 -1.16 -4.68 -12.35
CA HIS A 188 -1.51 -3.30 -12.03
C HIS A 188 -1.35 -2.98 -10.54
N ILE A 189 -0.81 -3.92 -9.76
CA ILE A 189 -0.63 -3.76 -8.33
C ILE A 189 0.87 -3.76 -7.99
N THR A 190 1.30 -2.73 -7.26
CA THR A 190 2.65 -2.64 -6.70
C THR A 190 2.58 -2.79 -5.18
N LEU A 191 3.30 -3.76 -4.65
CA LEU A 191 3.50 -3.94 -3.22
C LEU A 191 4.85 -3.35 -2.85
N SER A 192 4.86 -2.38 -1.92
CA SER A 192 6.09 -1.80 -1.39
C SER A 192 6.43 -2.40 -0.03
N THR A 193 7.70 -2.63 0.24
CA THR A 193 8.16 -3.13 1.54
C THR A 193 9.48 -2.53 1.97
N CYS A 194 9.64 -2.33 3.27
CA CYS A 194 10.92 -1.95 3.87
C CYS A 194 11.95 -3.10 3.88
N GLY A 195 11.55 -4.31 3.46
CA GLY A 195 12.46 -5.44 3.30
C GLY A 195 12.44 -6.43 4.47
N ILE A 196 11.26 -6.95 4.83
CA ILE A 196 11.13 -8.09 5.74
C ILE A 196 11.51 -9.36 4.96
N VAL A 197 12.81 -9.70 4.99
CA VAL A 197 13.43 -10.72 4.14
C VAL A 197 12.69 -12.07 4.12
N PRO A 198 12.31 -12.69 5.27
CA PRO A 198 11.56 -13.96 5.23
C PRO A 198 10.24 -13.85 4.47
N LYS A 199 9.54 -12.71 4.61
CA LYS A 199 8.25 -12.49 3.94
C LYS A 199 8.39 -12.23 2.43
N ILE A 200 9.54 -11.74 1.96
CA ILE A 200 9.84 -11.68 0.52
C ILE A 200 9.92 -13.09 -0.07
N TYR A 201 10.56 -14.04 0.62
CA TYR A 201 10.60 -15.44 0.19
C TYR A 201 9.22 -16.11 0.23
N GLU A 202 8.42 -15.84 1.26
CA GLU A 202 7.03 -16.34 1.32
C GLU A 202 6.19 -15.79 0.16
N LEU A 203 6.32 -14.49 -0.12
CA LEU A 203 5.63 -13.83 -1.23
C LEU A 203 6.03 -14.42 -2.59
N ALA A 204 7.30 -14.72 -2.79
CA ALA A 204 7.81 -15.34 -4.02
C ALA A 204 7.13 -16.68 -4.33
N LYS A 205 6.92 -17.53 -3.29
CA LYS A 205 6.26 -18.84 -3.42
C LYS A 205 4.79 -18.74 -3.89
N LEU A 206 4.15 -17.61 -3.72
CA LEU A 206 2.78 -17.42 -4.15
C LEU A 206 2.64 -17.16 -5.65
N HIS A 207 3.73 -16.93 -6.37
CA HIS A 207 3.77 -16.64 -7.82
C HIS A 207 2.77 -15.57 -8.27
N LEU A 208 2.49 -14.58 -7.43
CA LEU A 208 1.61 -13.46 -7.75
C LEU A 208 2.25 -12.58 -8.83
N GLY A 209 1.45 -12.15 -9.79
CA GLY A 209 1.92 -11.31 -10.90
C GLY A 209 2.17 -9.83 -10.54
N ILE A 210 2.26 -9.48 -9.25
CA ILE A 210 2.44 -8.11 -8.77
C ILE A 210 3.86 -7.58 -9.04
N THR A 211 4.02 -6.26 -8.95
CA THR A 211 5.34 -5.62 -8.91
C THR A 211 5.80 -5.48 -7.46
N LEU A 212 6.97 -6.04 -7.14
CA LEU A 212 7.61 -5.82 -5.85
C LEU A 212 8.47 -4.56 -5.88
N SER A 213 8.22 -3.65 -4.94
CA SER A 213 8.98 -2.42 -4.75
C SER A 213 9.64 -2.44 -3.37
N VAL A 214 10.97 -2.34 -3.31
CA VAL A 214 11.73 -2.49 -2.08
C VAL A 214 12.34 -1.15 -1.67
N LEU A 215 12.03 -0.70 -0.47
CA LEU A 215 12.56 0.52 0.13
C LEU A 215 14.03 0.30 0.54
N LEU A 216 14.94 0.62 -0.37
CA LEU A 216 16.38 0.44 -0.15
C LEU A 216 16.99 1.65 0.58
N HIS A 217 16.77 2.86 0.03
CA HIS A 217 17.10 4.18 0.57
C HIS A 217 18.56 4.42 0.96
N ALA A 218 19.45 3.45 0.73
CA ALA A 218 20.87 3.56 1.03
C ALA A 218 21.68 2.60 0.14
N PRO A 219 22.98 2.91 -0.12
CA PRO A 219 23.85 1.99 -0.83
C PRO A 219 24.51 0.94 0.07
N ASN A 220 24.50 1.15 1.41
CA ASN A 220 25.15 0.28 2.42
C ASN A 220 24.39 0.24 3.73
N ASP A 221 24.79 -0.68 4.61
CA ASP A 221 24.13 -0.89 5.90
C ASP A 221 24.33 0.28 6.86
N GLU A 222 25.48 0.95 6.83
CA GLU A 222 25.76 2.07 7.73
C GLU A 222 24.73 3.20 7.53
N ILE A 223 24.51 3.62 6.28
CA ILE A 223 23.54 4.67 5.96
C ILE A 223 22.12 4.17 6.16
N ARG A 224 21.85 2.91 5.78
CA ARG A 224 20.51 2.31 5.89
C ARG A 224 20.04 2.21 7.32
N GLN A 225 20.89 1.78 8.24
CA GLN A 225 20.58 1.65 9.68
C GLN A 225 20.27 3.00 10.35
N ARG A 226 20.83 4.09 9.86
CA ARG A 226 20.53 5.44 10.36
C ARG A 226 19.10 5.89 10.03
N THR A 227 18.57 5.44 8.91
CA THR A 227 17.27 5.90 8.39
C THR A 227 16.17 4.86 8.53
N MET A 228 16.50 3.57 8.53
CA MET A 228 15.57 2.44 8.55
C MET A 228 15.98 1.41 9.61
N PRO A 229 15.31 1.37 10.78
CA PRO A 229 15.67 0.45 11.87
C PRO A 229 15.65 -1.03 11.49
N ILE A 230 14.83 -1.43 10.49
CA ILE A 230 14.78 -2.81 9.98
C ILE A 230 16.14 -3.29 9.43
N ALA A 231 17.01 -2.38 9.01
CA ALA A 231 18.36 -2.69 8.53
C ALA A 231 19.30 -3.25 9.61
N ARG A 232 18.94 -3.11 10.89
CA ARG A 232 19.65 -3.77 12.01
C ARG A 232 19.33 -5.26 12.07
N LYS A 233 18.22 -5.69 11.50
CA LYS A 233 17.77 -7.09 11.48
C LYS A 233 18.15 -7.80 10.19
N TYR A 234 18.11 -7.11 9.07
CA TYR A 234 18.42 -7.65 7.75
C TYR A 234 19.41 -6.75 7.03
N SER A 235 20.58 -7.28 6.71
CA SER A 235 21.60 -6.58 5.95
C SER A 235 21.13 -6.27 4.52
N ILE A 236 21.81 -5.32 3.89
CA ILE A 236 21.52 -4.98 2.49
C ILE A 236 21.85 -6.16 1.56
N GLU A 237 22.86 -6.97 1.89
CA GLU A 237 23.22 -8.15 1.14
C GLU A 237 22.12 -9.22 1.19
N GLU A 238 21.62 -9.55 2.39
CA GLU A 238 20.49 -10.48 2.57
C GLU A 238 19.25 -9.99 1.81
N LEU A 239 18.97 -8.68 1.87
CA LEU A 239 17.84 -8.08 1.17
C LEU A 239 17.99 -8.18 -0.35
N LEU A 240 19.15 -7.82 -0.89
CA LEU A 240 19.40 -7.90 -2.33
C LEU A 240 19.39 -9.35 -2.83
N LYS A 241 19.90 -10.28 -2.02
CA LYS A 241 19.79 -11.73 -2.32
C LYS A 241 18.33 -12.16 -2.39
N ALA A 242 17.51 -11.79 -1.42
CA ALA A 242 16.07 -12.10 -1.43
C ALA A 242 15.35 -11.51 -2.65
N CYS A 243 15.71 -10.29 -3.06
CA CYS A 243 15.18 -9.66 -4.27
C CYS A 243 15.59 -10.40 -5.55
N SER A 244 16.85 -10.84 -5.63
CA SER A 244 17.35 -11.66 -6.75
C SER A 244 16.63 -13.02 -6.83
N ASP A 245 16.44 -13.67 -5.69
CA ASP A 245 15.73 -14.95 -5.61
C ASP A 245 14.22 -14.78 -5.92
N TYR A 246 13.61 -13.65 -5.50
CA TYR A 246 12.26 -13.30 -5.90
C TYR A 246 12.13 -13.17 -7.43
N PHE A 247 13.08 -12.47 -8.08
CA PHE A 247 13.09 -12.37 -9.54
C PHE A 247 13.23 -13.74 -10.21
N LYS A 248 14.18 -14.57 -9.75
CA LYS A 248 14.38 -15.95 -10.31
C LYS A 248 13.12 -16.81 -10.19
N THR A 249 12.42 -16.70 -9.07
CA THR A 249 11.21 -17.49 -8.79
C THR A 249 10.00 -17.01 -9.59
N THR A 250 9.82 -15.69 -9.71
CA THR A 250 8.58 -15.10 -10.25
C THR A 250 8.70 -14.58 -11.68
N GLY A 251 9.91 -14.38 -12.18
CA GLY A 251 10.18 -13.67 -13.44
C GLY A 251 9.87 -12.17 -13.39
N ARG A 252 9.51 -11.62 -12.21
CA ARG A 252 9.08 -10.24 -12.06
C ARG A 252 10.23 -9.35 -11.58
N ARG A 253 10.53 -8.31 -12.37
CA ARG A 253 11.55 -7.32 -12.01
C ARG A 253 11.22 -6.64 -10.67
N VAL A 254 12.22 -6.48 -9.81
CA VAL A 254 12.12 -5.72 -8.57
C VAL A 254 12.44 -4.24 -8.84
N THR A 255 11.67 -3.35 -8.23
CA THR A 255 11.96 -1.91 -8.22
C THR A 255 12.53 -1.52 -6.86
N PHE A 256 13.62 -0.76 -6.85
CA PHE A 256 14.19 -0.21 -5.62
C PHE A 256 13.78 1.25 -5.46
N GLU A 257 13.12 1.58 -4.37
CA GLU A 257 12.81 2.95 -3.99
C GLU A 257 13.99 3.53 -3.23
N TYR A 258 14.43 4.72 -3.63
CA TYR A 258 15.56 5.40 -3.04
C TYR A 258 15.21 6.86 -2.71
N SER A 259 14.89 7.14 -1.44
CA SER A 259 14.66 8.51 -0.96
C SER A 259 15.97 9.26 -0.94
N MET A 260 16.13 10.25 -1.80
CA MET A 260 17.32 11.08 -1.86
C MET A 260 17.29 12.16 -0.79
N ILE A 261 18.17 12.01 0.20
CA ILE A 261 18.32 12.92 1.35
C ILE A 261 19.65 13.65 1.20
N SER A 262 19.57 14.98 1.10
CA SER A 262 20.74 15.83 0.91
C SER A 262 21.78 15.66 2.01
N GLY A 263 23.03 15.38 1.63
CA GLY A 263 24.15 15.19 2.54
C GLY A 263 24.13 13.88 3.35
N VAL A 264 23.20 12.97 3.07
CA VAL A 264 23.10 11.66 3.76
C VAL A 264 23.39 10.50 2.81
N ASN A 265 22.69 10.43 1.69
CA ASN A 265 22.75 9.30 0.76
C ASN A 265 22.79 9.71 -0.71
N ASP A 266 23.04 10.98 -1.01
CA ASP A 266 22.93 11.55 -2.36
C ASP A 266 24.29 11.90 -2.99
N SER A 267 25.42 11.46 -2.42
CA SER A 267 26.75 11.71 -2.98
C SER A 267 27.03 10.85 -4.22
N ASP A 268 28.05 11.24 -4.99
CA ASP A 268 28.51 10.47 -6.16
C ASP A 268 29.06 9.10 -5.73
N GLU A 269 29.72 9.04 -4.56
CA GLU A 269 30.20 7.80 -3.95
C GLU A 269 29.04 6.85 -3.64
N ASN A 270 27.96 7.39 -3.05
CA ASN A 270 26.74 6.61 -2.79
C ASN A 270 26.14 6.06 -4.09
N ALA A 271 26.12 6.86 -5.16
CA ALA A 271 25.62 6.40 -6.45
C ALA A 271 26.49 5.30 -7.05
N ARG A 272 27.85 5.41 -6.97
CA ARG A 272 28.78 4.40 -7.46
C ARG A 272 28.68 3.09 -6.66
N GLU A 273 28.56 3.19 -5.34
CA GLU A 273 28.40 2.02 -4.47
C GLU A 273 27.09 1.30 -4.79
N LEU A 274 25.97 2.03 -4.88
CA LEU A 274 24.68 1.47 -5.28
C LEU A 274 24.76 0.81 -6.66
N ALA A 275 25.37 1.47 -7.63
CA ALA A 275 25.55 0.94 -8.97
C ALA A 275 26.33 -0.38 -8.96
N LYS A 276 27.42 -0.47 -8.19
CA LYS A 276 28.19 -1.71 -8.02
C LYS A 276 27.37 -2.86 -7.44
N ARG A 277 26.51 -2.58 -6.44
CA ARG A 277 25.66 -3.60 -5.81
C ARG A 277 24.54 -4.10 -6.70
N LEU A 278 24.02 -3.24 -7.59
CA LEU A 278 22.93 -3.57 -8.50
C LEU A 278 23.39 -4.02 -9.89
N GLU A 279 24.70 -3.98 -10.16
CA GLU A 279 25.26 -4.42 -11.46
C GLU A 279 24.86 -5.86 -11.75
N GLY A 280 24.39 -6.12 -12.97
CA GLY A 280 23.92 -7.46 -13.41
C GLY A 280 22.54 -7.88 -12.86
N THR A 281 21.87 -7.07 -12.04
CA THR A 281 20.52 -7.36 -11.57
C THR A 281 19.46 -6.87 -12.56
N GLN A 282 18.32 -7.57 -12.62
CA GLN A 282 17.13 -7.12 -13.35
C GLN A 282 16.29 -6.18 -12.45
N SER A 283 16.80 -4.98 -12.23
CA SER A 283 16.20 -4.00 -11.33
C SER A 283 15.95 -2.65 -11.99
N HIS A 284 15.17 -1.82 -11.31
CA HIS A 284 14.97 -0.41 -11.63
C HIS A 284 15.04 0.41 -10.35
N VAL A 285 15.59 1.62 -10.39
CA VAL A 285 15.68 2.49 -9.22
C VAL A 285 14.74 3.68 -9.38
N ASN A 286 13.80 3.84 -8.46
CA ASN A 286 12.98 5.04 -8.33
C ASN A 286 13.62 6.00 -7.32
N LEU A 287 14.14 7.11 -7.79
CA LEU A 287 14.64 8.17 -6.95
C LEU A 287 13.46 9.02 -6.45
N ILE A 288 13.29 9.07 -5.14
CA ILE A 288 12.23 9.85 -4.49
C ILE A 288 12.88 11.06 -3.81
N PRO A 289 12.68 12.28 -4.30
CA PRO A 289 13.09 13.44 -3.54
C PRO A 289 12.38 13.43 -2.19
N VAL A 290 13.13 13.40 -1.07
CA VAL A 290 12.53 13.32 0.27
C VAL A 290 11.59 14.50 0.50
N ASN A 291 10.40 14.22 1.05
CA ASN A 291 9.50 15.28 1.50
C ASN A 291 9.97 15.78 2.86
N THR A 292 9.95 17.09 3.06
CA THR A 292 10.27 17.68 4.36
C THR A 292 9.21 17.25 5.36
N VAL A 293 9.62 16.50 6.36
CA VAL A 293 8.80 16.12 7.51
C VAL A 293 9.31 16.91 8.71
N GLU A 294 8.42 17.65 9.36
CA GLU A 294 8.74 18.47 10.53
C GLU A 294 9.46 17.66 11.63
N GLY A 295 10.52 18.22 12.16
CA GLY A 295 11.33 17.59 13.20
C GLY A 295 12.24 16.44 12.73
N THR A 296 12.49 16.27 11.40
CA THR A 296 13.47 15.29 10.90
C THR A 296 14.80 15.88 10.52
N GLY A 297 14.86 17.16 10.19
CA GLY A 297 16.06 17.84 9.68
C GLY A 297 16.49 17.40 8.27
N TYR A 298 15.78 16.49 7.63
CA TYR A 298 16.11 16.00 6.29
C TYR A 298 15.72 17.01 5.21
N LEU A 299 16.65 17.25 4.29
CA LEU A 299 16.48 18.16 3.18
C LEU A 299 16.47 17.39 1.85
N LYS A 300 15.67 17.90 0.92
CA LYS A 300 15.56 17.38 -0.44
C LYS A 300 16.88 17.56 -1.19
N SER A 301 17.36 16.51 -1.88
CA SER A 301 18.47 16.60 -2.82
C SER A 301 18.12 17.50 -4.01
N ASN A 302 19.07 18.31 -4.47
CA ASN A 302 18.85 19.21 -5.59
C ASN A 302 18.80 18.48 -6.94
N ILE A 303 18.23 19.13 -7.96
CA ILE A 303 18.00 18.53 -9.28
C ILE A 303 19.31 18.11 -9.95
N LYS A 304 20.38 18.90 -9.82
CA LYS A 304 21.69 18.58 -10.40
C LYS A 304 22.24 17.28 -9.82
N ARG A 305 22.15 17.12 -8.50
CA ARG A 305 22.57 15.91 -7.79
C ARG A 305 21.75 14.68 -8.21
N GLN A 306 20.43 14.84 -8.35
CA GLN A 306 19.56 13.78 -8.83
C GLN A 306 19.96 13.33 -10.25
N GLN A 307 20.25 14.27 -11.14
CA GLN A 307 20.68 13.94 -12.52
C GLN A 307 22.04 13.25 -12.56
N THR A 308 23.01 13.71 -11.76
CA THR A 308 24.32 13.04 -11.63
C THR A 308 24.16 11.62 -11.13
N PHE A 309 23.31 11.40 -10.14
CA PHE A 309 23.02 10.07 -9.60
C PHE A 309 22.44 9.12 -10.66
N ILE A 310 21.48 9.59 -11.46
CA ILE A 310 20.94 8.84 -12.61
C ILE A 310 22.03 8.47 -13.61
N ASN A 311 22.88 9.43 -13.98
CA ASN A 311 23.93 9.20 -14.97
C ASN A 311 24.94 8.14 -14.50
N ILE A 312 25.29 8.14 -13.20
CA ILE A 312 26.18 7.12 -12.61
C ILE A 312 25.53 5.72 -12.65
N LEU A 313 24.24 5.61 -12.33
CA LEU A 313 23.52 4.34 -12.44
C LEU A 313 23.41 3.86 -13.88
N ALA A 314 23.10 4.77 -14.81
CA ALA A 314 22.96 4.47 -16.23
C ALA A 314 24.28 3.98 -16.85
N ALA A 315 25.45 4.49 -16.42
CA ALA A 315 26.77 4.04 -16.84
C ALA A 315 27.05 2.55 -16.51
N LYS A 316 26.25 1.97 -15.58
CA LYS A 316 26.26 0.54 -15.21
C LYS A 316 25.02 -0.20 -15.71
N ASN A 317 24.32 0.33 -16.71
CA ASN A 317 23.10 -0.21 -17.29
C ASN A 317 21.94 -0.40 -16.28
N ILE A 318 21.92 0.39 -15.20
CA ILE A 318 20.83 0.38 -14.22
C ILE A 318 19.85 1.50 -14.58
N GLY A 319 18.62 1.12 -14.94
CA GLY A 319 17.55 2.09 -15.20
C GLY A 319 17.16 2.84 -13.94
N ALA A 320 17.13 4.16 -14.01
CA ALA A 320 16.68 4.99 -12.88
C ALA A 320 15.77 6.13 -13.34
N THR A 321 14.78 6.47 -12.52
CA THR A 321 13.83 7.57 -12.78
C THR A 321 13.58 8.37 -11.52
N VAL A 322 13.37 9.69 -11.66
CA VAL A 322 12.90 10.52 -10.55
C VAL A 322 11.38 10.49 -10.51
N ARG A 323 10.83 10.14 -9.36
CA ARG A 323 9.39 10.11 -9.13
C ARG A 323 8.81 11.52 -9.21
N ARG A 324 7.74 11.67 -9.98
CA ARG A 324 6.99 12.94 -10.04
C ARG A 324 6.39 13.26 -8.67
N THR A 325 6.50 14.51 -8.26
CA THR A 325 5.78 15.03 -7.09
C THR A 325 4.39 15.43 -7.55
N LEU A 326 3.35 14.76 -7.04
CA LEU A 326 1.95 15.07 -7.29
C LEU A 326 1.30 15.55 -5.98
N GLY A 327 0.30 16.45 -6.09
CA GLY A 327 -0.44 16.96 -4.93
C GLY A 327 0.43 17.72 -3.93
N SER A 328 1.43 18.47 -4.40
CA SER A 328 2.37 19.19 -3.53
C SER A 328 1.68 20.26 -2.65
N ASP A 329 0.60 20.82 -3.13
CA ASP A 329 -0.20 21.85 -2.44
C ASP A 329 -1.10 21.26 -1.33
N ILE A 330 -1.39 19.97 -1.39
CA ILE A 330 -2.21 19.25 -0.40
C ILE A 330 -1.39 18.32 0.47
N ASN A 331 -0.07 18.42 0.45
CA ASN A 331 0.82 17.49 1.15
C ASN A 331 0.40 16.03 0.92
N ALA A 332 0.34 15.59 -0.35
CA ALA A 332 -0.05 14.23 -0.73
C ALA A 332 0.99 13.18 -0.33
N SER A 333 1.82 13.48 0.65
CA SER A 333 2.82 12.62 1.25
C SER A 333 2.23 11.80 2.39
N CYS A 334 2.75 10.58 2.60
CA CYS A 334 2.21 9.63 3.56
C CYS A 334 2.17 10.17 5.00
N GLY A 335 1.10 9.89 5.75
CA GLY A 335 0.98 10.07 7.19
C GLY A 335 0.68 11.47 7.71
N GLN A 336 0.76 12.52 6.89
CA GLN A 336 0.64 13.90 7.38
C GLN A 336 -0.79 14.31 7.75
N LEU A 337 -1.79 13.85 7.01
CA LEU A 337 -3.18 14.27 7.23
C LEU A 337 -3.77 13.70 8.54
N LYS A 338 -3.55 12.43 8.84
CA LYS A 338 -3.98 11.80 10.09
C LYS A 338 -3.42 12.54 11.31
N ARG A 339 -2.14 12.91 11.28
CA ARG A 339 -1.50 13.64 12.39
C ARG A 339 -2.21 14.97 12.67
N LYS A 340 -2.50 15.75 11.64
CA LYS A 340 -3.21 17.02 11.79
C LYS A 340 -4.62 16.84 12.35
N HIS A 341 -5.35 15.82 11.91
CA HIS A 341 -6.70 15.55 12.39
C HIS A 341 -6.72 15.19 13.88
N ILE A 342 -5.76 14.39 14.36
CA ILE A 342 -5.62 14.06 15.79
C ILE A 342 -5.28 15.32 16.62
N GLU A 343 -4.39 16.18 16.14
CA GLU A 343 -4.00 17.41 16.81
C GLU A 343 -5.15 18.45 16.88
N GLU A 344 -5.98 18.53 15.85
CA GLU A 344 -7.14 19.45 15.79
C GLU A 344 -8.37 18.93 16.59
N GLY A 345 -8.52 17.61 16.76
CA GLY A 345 -9.63 16.99 17.49
C GLY A 345 -9.35 16.73 18.98
N GLY A 346 -8.14 16.94 19.44
CA GLY A 346 -7.68 16.71 20.81
C GLY A 346 -7.80 17.95 21.71
N LYS A 347 -8.88 18.74 21.60
CA LYS A 347 -9.25 19.79 22.57
C LYS A 347 -10.67 19.58 23.08
#